data_0a08548b74d8100751fbc5a2b903d0c6
#
_entry.id   0a08548b74d8100751fbc5a2b903d0c6
#
_cell.length_a   1.000
_cell.length_b   1.000
_cell.length_c   1.000
_cell.angle_alpha   90.00
_cell.angle_beta   90.00
_cell.angle_gamma   90.00
#
_symmetry.space_group_name_H-M   'P 1'
#
loop_
_entity.id
_entity.type
_entity.pdbx_description
1 polymer ?
#
loop_
_entity_poly.entity_id
_entity_poly.type
_entity_poly.pdbx_seq_one_letter_code
_entity_poly.pdbx_strand_id
1 'polypeptide(L)'
;MRKLSRHTPEPIVVKLEKAETLRGEGMSTAQVCRVLGISEPTLRRWRQRYGSMSRSEAKELRELREQNARLKQLLGQAELEKAALRELAEGNFSARRTGTTL
;
A
#
# COMPACT_ATOMS: atom_id res chain seq x y z
N MET A 1 -1.14 -9.10 -13.02
CA MET A 1 -1.35 -8.79 -12.64
C MET A 1 -1.63 -7.86 -12.24
N ARG A 2 -2.24 -7.45 -12.15
CA ARG A 2 -2.57 -6.64 -11.76
C ARG A 2 -1.92 -6.01 -11.06
N LYS A 3 -1.17 -6.06 -11.13
CA LYS A 3 -0.25 -5.47 -10.61
C LYS A 3 -0.25 -4.15 -10.79
N LEU A 4 -1.02 -3.62 -11.58
CA LEU A 4 -1.18 -2.29 -11.81
C LEU A 4 -1.52 -1.58 -10.62
N SER A 5 -2.29 -2.21 -9.81
CA SER A 5 -2.71 -1.63 -8.60
C SER A 5 -1.56 -1.44 -7.67
N ARG A 6 -0.40 -1.95 -8.09
CA ARG A 6 0.72 -1.82 -7.31
C ARG A 6 1.56 -0.71 -7.64
N HIS A 7 1.10 0.26 -8.36
CA HIS A 7 1.87 1.45 -8.58
C HIS A 7 2.01 2.17 -7.25
N THR A 8 3.21 2.26 -6.76
CA THR A 8 3.50 3.00 -5.54
C THR A 8 3.82 4.43 -5.92
N PRO A 9 3.79 5.36 -4.96
CA PRO A 9 4.02 6.78 -5.28
C PRO A 9 5.33 7.07 -5.97
N GLU A 10 6.40 6.43 -5.57
CA GLU A 10 7.72 6.71 -6.12
C GLU A 10 7.81 6.44 -7.62
N PRO A 11 7.44 5.25 -8.11
CA PRO A 11 7.44 5.00 -9.54
C PRO A 11 6.49 5.91 -10.31
N ILE A 12 5.37 6.28 -9.70
CA ILE A 12 4.41 7.17 -10.35
C ILE A 12 5.03 8.54 -10.56
N VAL A 13 5.72 9.06 -9.55
CA VAL A 13 6.35 10.37 -9.67
C VAL A 13 7.44 10.34 -10.74
N VAL A 14 8.21 9.25 -10.82
CA VAL A 14 9.22 9.12 -11.85
C VAL A 14 8.58 9.13 -13.22
N LYS A 15 7.47 8.43 -13.40
CA LYS A 15 6.78 8.41 -14.68
C LYS A 15 6.19 9.77 -15.02
N LEU A 16 5.69 10.50 -14.02
CA LEU A 16 5.17 11.84 -14.25
C LEU A 16 6.27 12.80 -14.69
N GLU A 17 7.45 12.68 -14.11
CA GLU A 17 8.60 13.49 -14.52
C GLU A 17 8.96 13.18 -15.95
N LYS A 18 8.94 11.91 -16.32
CA LYS A 18 9.23 11.52 -17.69
C LYS A 18 8.17 12.05 -18.63
N ALA A 19 6.92 12.03 -18.20
CA ALA A 19 5.82 12.57 -19.02
C ALA A 19 6.03 14.05 -19.30
N GLU A 20 6.48 14.81 -18.30
CA GLU A 20 6.72 16.24 -18.51
C GLU A 20 7.85 16.44 -19.50
N THR A 21 8.90 15.66 -19.38
CA THR A 21 10.03 15.74 -20.31
C THR A 21 9.57 15.45 -21.74
N LEU A 22 8.79 14.38 -21.91
CA LEU A 22 8.32 13.99 -23.24
C LEU A 22 7.40 15.04 -23.85
N ARG A 23 6.56 15.64 -23.03
CA ARG A 23 5.68 16.70 -23.53
C ARG A 23 6.48 17.92 -23.92
N GLY A 24 7.54 18.21 -23.19
CA GLY A 24 8.44 19.29 -23.54
C GLY A 24 9.13 19.05 -24.88
N GLU A 25 9.22 17.79 -25.28
CA GLU A 25 9.80 17.42 -26.56
C GLU A 25 8.77 17.44 -27.69
N GLY A 26 7.55 17.80 -27.39
CA GLY A 26 6.53 17.92 -28.40
C GLY A 26 5.61 16.73 -28.56
N MET A 27 5.71 15.75 -27.70
CA MET A 27 4.82 14.58 -27.79
C MET A 27 3.42 14.92 -27.33
N SER A 28 2.44 14.30 -28.00
CA SER A 28 1.05 14.46 -27.60
C SER A 28 0.80 13.61 -26.35
N THR A 29 -0.29 13.90 -25.69
CA THR A 29 -0.66 13.14 -24.49
C THR A 29 -0.81 11.65 -24.83
N ALA A 30 -1.41 11.34 -25.97
CA ALA A 30 -1.59 9.95 -26.37
C ALA A 30 -0.25 9.25 -26.54
N GLN A 31 0.72 9.93 -27.15
CA GLN A 31 2.05 9.37 -27.35
C GLN A 31 2.76 9.16 -26.03
N VAL A 32 2.63 10.10 -25.12
CA VAL A 32 3.24 10.00 -23.81
C VAL A 32 2.68 8.79 -23.05
N CYS A 33 1.36 8.63 -23.09
CA CYS A 33 0.73 7.49 -22.43
C CYS A 33 1.19 6.17 -23.01
N ARG A 34 1.38 6.15 -24.32
CA ARG A 34 1.85 4.93 -24.98
C ARG A 34 3.25 4.57 -24.52
N VAL A 35 4.12 5.57 -24.44
CA VAL A 35 5.49 5.34 -23.98
C VAL A 35 5.50 4.87 -22.53
N LEU A 36 4.64 5.45 -21.70
CA LEU A 36 4.60 5.10 -20.29
C LEU A 36 3.82 3.81 -20.00
N GLY A 37 3.06 3.34 -20.97
CA GLY A 37 2.30 2.12 -20.80
C GLY A 37 1.06 2.30 -19.93
N ILE A 38 0.46 3.48 -19.96
CA ILE A 38 -0.73 3.77 -19.15
C ILE A 38 -1.79 4.42 -20.01
N SER A 39 -3.01 4.48 -19.50
CA SER A 39 -4.10 5.13 -20.21
C SER A 39 -4.11 6.63 -19.87
N GLU A 40 -4.80 7.40 -20.69
CA GLU A 40 -4.91 8.85 -20.44
C GLU A 40 -5.64 9.14 -19.12
N PRO A 41 -6.73 8.44 -18.80
CA PRO A 41 -7.36 8.66 -17.49
C PRO A 41 -6.43 8.35 -16.32
N THR A 42 -5.58 7.33 -16.47
CA THR A 42 -4.62 7.01 -15.43
C THR A 42 -3.60 8.13 -15.27
N LEU A 43 -3.10 8.67 -16.39
CA LEU A 43 -2.15 9.76 -16.32
C LEU A 43 -2.77 10.98 -15.65
N ARG A 44 -4.02 11.28 -15.99
CA ARG A 44 -4.72 12.42 -15.41
C ARG A 44 -4.87 12.23 -13.90
N ARG A 45 -5.27 11.05 -13.49
CA ARG A 45 -5.45 10.73 -12.07
C ARG A 45 -4.13 10.87 -11.32
N TRP A 46 -3.05 10.37 -11.92
CA TRP A 46 -1.73 10.47 -11.30
C TRP A 46 -1.29 11.91 -11.15
N ARG A 47 -1.57 12.74 -12.15
CA ARG A 47 -1.22 14.16 -12.08
C ARG A 47 -1.96 14.85 -10.95
N GLN A 48 -3.21 14.51 -10.76
CA GLN A 48 -4.00 15.11 -9.71
C GLN A 48 -3.49 14.72 -8.34
N ARG A 49 -3.10 13.47 -8.19
CA ARG A 49 -2.65 12.98 -6.90
C ARG A 49 -1.20 13.29 -6.57
N TYR A 50 -0.35 13.15 -7.55
CA TYR A 50 1.09 13.22 -7.31
C TYR A 50 1.83 14.27 -8.11
N GLY A 51 1.12 15.12 -8.82
CA GLY A 51 1.75 16.07 -9.76
C GLY A 51 2.69 17.05 -9.10
N SER A 52 2.44 17.40 -7.84
CA SER A 52 3.28 18.36 -7.14
C SER A 52 4.28 17.69 -6.21
N MET A 53 4.33 16.36 -6.23
CA MET A 53 5.17 15.61 -5.32
C MET A 53 6.55 15.38 -5.89
N SER A 54 7.58 15.57 -5.09
CA SER A 54 8.94 15.28 -5.48
C SER A 54 9.23 13.79 -5.26
N ARG A 55 10.34 13.31 -5.82
CA ARG A 55 10.75 11.93 -5.61
C ARG A 55 10.98 11.64 -4.14
N SER A 56 11.56 12.61 -3.44
CA SER A 56 11.85 12.46 -2.02
C SER A 56 10.55 12.31 -1.23
N GLU A 57 9.56 13.13 -1.55
CA GLU A 57 8.27 13.04 -0.88
C GLU A 57 7.55 11.75 -1.22
N ALA A 58 7.68 11.29 -2.46
CA ALA A 58 7.06 10.04 -2.88
C ALA A 58 7.68 8.86 -2.15
N LYS A 59 9.00 8.90 -1.97
CA LYS A 59 9.70 7.85 -1.25
C LYS A 59 9.26 7.83 0.21
N GLU A 60 9.15 8.99 0.80
CA GLU A 60 8.71 9.12 2.18
C GLU A 60 7.30 8.59 2.34
N LEU A 61 6.41 8.92 1.40
CA LEU A 61 5.04 8.45 1.44
C LEU A 61 4.99 6.93 1.33
N ARG A 62 5.81 6.35 0.44
CA ARG A 62 5.88 4.90 0.30
C ARG A 62 6.32 4.25 1.60
N GLU A 63 7.35 4.82 2.22
CA GLU A 63 7.85 4.27 3.47
C GLU A 63 6.82 4.36 4.58
N LEU A 64 6.09 5.47 4.63
CA LEU A 64 5.05 5.63 5.63
C LEU A 64 3.93 4.63 5.42
N ARG A 65 3.56 4.37 4.17
CA ARG A 65 2.53 3.39 3.87
C ARG A 65 2.97 1.99 4.26
N GLU A 66 4.24 1.67 4.00
CA GLU A 66 4.78 0.37 4.38
C GLU A 66 4.80 0.21 5.88
N GLN A 67 5.22 1.26 6.61
CA GLN A 67 5.23 1.22 8.05
C GLN A 67 3.82 1.07 8.61
N ASN A 68 2.87 1.77 8.01
CA ASN A 68 1.48 1.69 8.44
C ASN A 68 0.93 0.28 8.26
N ALA A 69 1.20 -0.33 7.11
CA ALA A 69 0.76 -1.68 6.84
C ALA A 69 1.38 -2.66 7.82
N ARG A 70 2.66 -2.47 8.11
CA ARG A 70 3.38 -3.34 9.04
C ARG A 70 2.82 -3.21 10.44
N LEU A 71 2.55 -1.98 10.88
CA LEU A 71 1.99 -1.75 12.20
C LEU A 71 0.61 -2.38 12.33
N LYS A 72 -0.20 -2.27 11.28
CA LYS A 72 -1.52 -2.89 11.28
C LYS A 72 -1.41 -4.41 11.37
N GLN A 73 -0.43 -4.98 10.68
CA GLN A 73 -0.21 -6.41 10.71
C GLN A 73 0.21 -6.86 12.12
N LEU A 74 1.14 -6.12 12.73
CA LEU A 74 1.59 -6.43 14.07
C LEU A 74 0.47 -6.29 15.09
N LEU A 75 -0.36 -5.27 14.93
CA LEU A 75 -1.49 -5.08 15.81
C LEU A 75 -2.47 -6.24 15.68
N GLY A 76 -2.74 -6.67 14.44
CA GLY A 76 -3.61 -7.82 14.21
C GLY A 76 -3.07 -9.08 14.86
N GLN A 77 -1.75 -9.31 14.76
CA GLN A 77 -1.14 -10.46 15.39
C GLN A 77 -1.26 -10.39 16.91
N ALA A 78 -1.04 -9.21 17.47
CA ALA A 78 -1.15 -9.04 18.91
C ALA A 78 -2.57 -9.31 19.38
N GLU A 79 -3.56 -8.87 18.61
CA GLU A 79 -4.95 -9.12 18.96
C GLU A 79 -5.29 -10.61 18.90
N LEU A 80 -4.75 -11.30 17.90
CA LEU A 80 -4.98 -12.72 17.76
C LEU A 80 -4.33 -13.49 18.92
N GLU A 81 -3.12 -13.09 19.29
CA GLU A 81 -2.43 -13.74 20.40
C GLU A 81 -3.19 -13.50 21.70
N LYS A 82 -3.69 -12.30 21.86
CA LYS A 82 -4.48 -11.96 23.03
C LYS A 82 -5.73 -12.82 23.12
N ALA A 83 -6.42 -12.97 21.99
CA ALA A 83 -7.62 -13.78 21.93
C ALA A 83 -7.31 -15.24 22.22
N ALA A 84 -6.21 -15.75 21.67
CA ALA A 84 -5.82 -17.12 21.90
C ALA A 84 -5.49 -17.38 23.37
N LEU A 85 -4.77 -16.44 23.97
CA LEU A 85 -4.43 -16.57 25.38
C LEU A 85 -5.67 -16.53 26.26
N ARG A 86 -6.62 -15.69 25.88
CA ARG A 86 -7.88 -15.60 26.60
C ARG A 86 -8.65 -16.90 26.52
N GLU A 87 -8.71 -17.48 25.31
CA GLU A 87 -9.36 -18.77 25.12
C GLU A 87 -8.71 -19.87 25.93
N LEU A 88 -7.38 -19.87 25.96
CA LEU A 88 -6.66 -20.85 26.73
C LEU A 88 -6.98 -20.70 28.22
N ALA A 89 -7.00 -19.49 28.71
CA ALA A 89 -7.31 -19.22 30.08
C ALA A 89 -8.72 -19.67 30.43
N GLU A 90 -9.67 -19.36 29.54
CA GLU A 90 -11.05 -19.77 29.75
C GLU A 90 -11.20 -21.28 29.65
N GLY A 91 -10.51 -21.90 28.72
CA GLY A 91 -10.51 -23.32 28.57
C GLY A 91 -9.91 -24.05 29.78
N ASN A 92 -8.79 -23.52 30.27
CA ASN A 92 -8.16 -24.09 31.45
C ASN A 92 -9.08 -23.94 32.64
N PHE A 93 -9.73 -22.80 32.76
CA PHE A 93 -10.64 -22.56 33.86
C PHE A 93 -11.82 -23.52 33.78
N SER A 94 -12.40 -23.69 32.61
CA SER A 94 -13.48 -24.63 32.42
C SER A 94 -13.06 -26.06 32.69
N ALA A 95 -11.91 -26.43 32.19
CA ALA A 95 -11.40 -27.75 32.38
C ALA A 95 -11.17 -28.03 33.87
N ARG A 96 -10.70 -27.04 34.59
CA ARG A 96 -10.46 -27.18 35.99
C ARG A 96 -11.79 -27.38 36.74
N ARG A 97 -12.82 -26.66 36.32
CA ARG A 97 -14.12 -26.77 36.94
C ARG A 97 -14.75 -28.12 36.69
N THR A 98 -14.61 -28.61 35.45
CA THR A 98 -15.21 -29.89 35.11
C THR A 98 -14.21 -30.99 35.20
N GLY A 99 -12.95 -30.66 35.10
CA GLY A 99 -11.89 -31.64 35.11
C GLY A 99 -11.79 -32.37 36.39
N THR A 100 -12.30 -31.79 37.40
CA THR A 100 -12.29 -32.45 38.68
C THR A 100 -13.09 -33.72 38.61
N THR A 101 -13.85 -33.86 37.58
CA THR A 101 -14.65 -35.03 37.44
C THR A 101 -13.83 -36.22 36.95
N LEU A 102 -12.63 -35.98 36.60
CA LEU A 102 -11.79 -37.07 36.16
C LEU A 102 -11.40 -38.02 37.30
#